data_1b5cb7ddc9402a54c1f9d2738f7bce15
#
_entry.id   1b5cb7ddc9402a54c1f9d2738f7bce15
#
_cell.length_a   1.000
_cell.length_b   1.000
_cell.length_c   1.000
_cell.angle_alpha   90.00
_cell.angle_beta   90.00
_cell.angle_gamma   90.00
#
_symmetry.space_group_name_H-M   'P 1'
#
loop_
_entity.id
_entity.type
_entity.pdbx_description
1 polymer ?
#
loop_
_entity_poly.entity_id
_entity_poly.type
_entity_poly.pdbx_seq_one_letter_code
_entity_poly.pdbx_strand_id
1 'polypeptide(L)'
;EIDLDAVQEEHPQLVDDTLHSPERAKDAWEEAMQRLATVLDAETNLAAAHARFVNPPDGATLTVGEQRSRDLYNLIGLEGQITKRTEVNPKLDVGVFECYQCGTEQRIPQGYGTIREPPGCENCGPQAPISLNRKRSEWVDHQIVRLQQPPEDAIDGSTDNIDIHLTDGLCGQVEGGQRATFTGEFRPVPNKGSVRHKKEIRGKGFRLEQDDFEDVGVGEHAEEIAQLREADNTFEQLVAGLAPGHTGDWHVKEALILQVFGGWARTSRDGNYHRGDSHIYLIGDPGVGKSNLLRAVAEIAPRCAFTDGTGSSGAGLTAAITKDDFGDEQWSIEAGTMVRANKGIAAVDELDKGDSSDLEALHTALESQEVLISKAGRHAHLPAK
;
A
#
# COMPACT_ATOMS: atom_id res chain seq x y z
N GLU A 1 19.43 1.17 -0.64
CA GLU A 1 18.45 0.24 -1.26
C GLU A 1 19.22 -0.79 -2.06
N ILE A 2 18.76 -2.04 -2.00
CA ILE A 2 19.33 -3.18 -2.72
C ILE A 2 18.22 -3.71 -3.61
N ASP A 3 18.41 -3.54 -4.90
CA ASP A 3 17.51 -4.04 -5.94
C ASP A 3 17.80 -5.52 -6.18
N LEU A 4 16.89 -6.40 -5.76
CA LEU A 4 17.12 -7.84 -5.80
C LEU A 4 17.05 -8.41 -7.22
N ASP A 5 16.24 -7.82 -8.08
CA ASP A 5 16.14 -8.23 -9.48
C ASP A 5 17.44 -7.89 -10.23
N ALA A 6 17.97 -6.69 -10.07
CA ALA A 6 19.25 -6.29 -10.62
C ALA A 6 20.42 -7.17 -10.10
N VAL A 7 20.40 -7.53 -8.82
CA VAL A 7 21.42 -8.42 -8.22
C VAL A 7 21.27 -9.85 -8.76
N GLN A 8 20.07 -10.30 -9.06
CA GLN A 8 19.83 -11.67 -9.58
C GLN A 8 20.48 -11.92 -10.93
N GLU A 9 20.56 -10.91 -11.78
CA GLU A 9 21.21 -11.05 -13.09
C GLU A 9 22.70 -11.44 -12.96
N GLU A 10 23.39 -10.88 -11.96
CA GLU A 10 24.84 -11.12 -11.76
C GLU A 10 25.13 -12.19 -10.71
N HIS A 11 24.31 -12.26 -9.66
CA HIS A 11 24.56 -13.07 -8.44
C HIS A 11 23.31 -13.83 -7.97
N PRO A 12 22.74 -14.79 -8.74
CA PRO A 12 21.49 -15.47 -8.40
C PRO A 12 21.53 -16.23 -7.07
N GLN A 13 22.67 -16.80 -6.68
CA GLN A 13 22.80 -17.51 -5.40
C GLN A 13 22.71 -16.57 -4.19
N LEU A 14 23.21 -15.34 -4.32
CA LEU A 14 23.15 -14.34 -3.24
C LEU A 14 21.69 -13.88 -3.02
N VAL A 15 20.90 -13.76 -4.10
CA VAL A 15 19.48 -13.46 -4.01
C VAL A 15 18.72 -14.63 -3.38
N ASP A 16 19.01 -15.86 -3.77
CA ASP A 16 18.38 -17.06 -3.19
C ASP A 16 18.64 -17.16 -1.68
N ASP A 17 19.89 -16.94 -1.25
CA ASP A 17 20.25 -16.88 0.18
C ASP A 17 19.51 -15.74 0.91
N THR A 18 19.33 -14.60 0.25
CA THR A 18 18.60 -13.44 0.81
C THR A 18 17.12 -13.76 0.97
N LEU A 19 16.51 -14.40 -0.01
CA LEU A 19 15.10 -14.79 0.04
C LEU A 19 14.81 -15.81 1.14
N HIS A 20 15.69 -16.79 1.34
CA HIS A 20 15.48 -17.88 2.31
C HIS A 20 15.98 -17.58 3.73
N SER A 21 16.84 -16.58 3.90
CA SER A 21 17.43 -16.22 5.21
C SER A 21 17.52 -14.69 5.39
N PRO A 22 16.39 -13.97 5.36
CA PRO A 22 16.37 -12.51 5.24
C PRO A 22 17.04 -11.75 6.39
N GLU A 23 16.94 -12.23 7.63
CA GLU A 23 17.61 -11.57 8.78
C GLU A 23 19.12 -11.71 8.68
N ARG A 24 19.62 -12.91 8.39
CA ARG A 24 21.06 -13.15 8.23
C ARG A 24 21.62 -12.41 7.02
N ALA A 25 20.87 -12.36 5.93
CA ALA A 25 21.24 -11.62 4.75
C ALA A 25 21.33 -10.12 5.05
N LYS A 26 20.34 -9.55 5.75
CA LYS A 26 20.34 -8.15 6.15
C LYS A 26 21.64 -7.81 6.91
N ASP A 27 22.00 -8.59 7.93
CA ASP A 27 23.20 -8.38 8.72
C ASP A 27 24.48 -8.42 7.85
N ALA A 28 24.55 -9.39 6.92
CA ALA A 28 25.67 -9.53 5.99
C ALA A 28 25.79 -8.34 5.01
N TRP A 29 24.66 -7.87 4.48
CA TRP A 29 24.61 -6.70 3.60
C TRP A 29 25.01 -5.42 4.35
N GLU A 30 24.55 -5.22 5.59
CA GLU A 30 24.91 -4.08 6.42
C GLU A 30 26.40 -4.09 6.78
N GLU A 31 26.96 -5.25 7.11
CA GLU A 31 28.41 -5.40 7.35
C GLU A 31 29.23 -5.11 6.08
N ALA A 32 28.77 -5.59 4.92
CA ALA A 32 29.44 -5.32 3.63
C ALA A 32 29.42 -3.83 3.29
N MET A 33 28.31 -3.13 3.50
CA MET A 33 28.19 -1.68 3.28
C MET A 33 29.12 -0.89 4.22
N GLN A 34 29.24 -1.27 5.48
CA GLN A 34 30.16 -0.63 6.43
C GLN A 34 31.62 -0.81 6.01
N ARG A 35 31.99 -2.01 5.55
CA ARG A 35 33.34 -2.28 5.03
C ARG A 35 33.62 -1.46 3.78
N LEU A 36 32.69 -1.39 2.86
CA LEU A 36 32.80 -0.60 1.62
C LEU A 36 32.98 0.90 1.93
N ALA A 37 32.22 1.45 2.87
CA ALA A 37 32.37 2.83 3.32
C ALA A 37 33.76 3.13 3.85
N THR A 38 34.35 2.21 4.61
CA THR A 38 35.73 2.33 5.15
C THR A 38 36.76 2.31 4.02
N VAL A 39 36.54 1.48 2.98
CA VAL A 39 37.49 1.37 1.85
C VAL A 39 37.42 2.61 0.94
N LEU A 40 36.22 3.18 0.76
CA LEU A 40 36.02 4.33 -0.12
C LEU A 40 36.29 5.67 0.54
N ASP A 41 36.75 5.69 1.82
CA ASP A 41 36.97 6.89 2.62
C ASP A 41 35.81 7.89 2.55
N ALA A 42 34.59 7.33 2.55
CA ALA A 42 33.36 8.11 2.40
C ALA A 42 33.13 8.94 3.67
N GLU A 43 32.98 10.25 3.54
CA GLU A 43 32.62 11.16 4.65
C GLU A 43 31.22 10.82 5.25
N THR A 44 30.45 9.97 4.60
CA THR A 44 29.11 9.56 5.02
C THR A 44 29.22 8.49 6.10
N ASN A 45 28.68 8.77 7.28
CA ASN A 45 28.60 7.81 8.37
C ASN A 45 27.57 6.70 8.04
N LEU A 46 28.01 5.60 7.45
CA LEU A 46 27.19 4.44 7.13
C LEU A 46 26.97 3.50 8.33
N ALA A 47 27.46 3.82 9.51
CA ALA A 47 27.27 3.01 10.72
C ALA A 47 25.78 2.89 11.15
N ALA A 48 24.95 3.82 10.70
CA ALA A 48 23.49 3.82 10.92
C ALA A 48 22.68 3.48 9.66
N ALA A 49 23.35 2.99 8.60
CA ALA A 49 22.65 2.60 7.38
C ALA A 49 22.02 1.21 7.54
N HIS A 50 20.74 1.11 7.18
CA HIS A 50 20.01 -0.14 7.15
C HIS A 50 19.83 -0.63 5.72
N ALA A 51 20.06 -1.94 5.50
CA ALA A 51 19.80 -2.59 4.23
C ALA A 51 18.28 -2.63 3.97
N ARG A 52 17.87 -2.14 2.81
CA ARG A 52 16.47 -2.19 2.34
C ARG A 52 16.42 -2.98 1.05
N PHE A 53 15.59 -4.00 1.03
CA PHE A 53 15.41 -4.86 -0.14
C PHE A 53 14.20 -4.41 -0.93
N VAL A 54 14.40 -4.15 -2.20
CA VAL A 54 13.34 -3.76 -3.15
C VAL A 54 13.39 -4.65 -4.37
N ASN A 55 12.33 -4.66 -5.16
CA ASN A 55 12.19 -5.42 -6.41
C ASN A 55 12.61 -6.89 -6.24
N PRO A 56 11.91 -7.69 -5.42
CA PRO A 56 12.16 -9.11 -5.41
C PRO A 56 11.84 -9.70 -6.79
N PRO A 57 12.54 -10.79 -7.20
CA PRO A 57 12.27 -11.42 -8.49
C PRO A 57 10.81 -11.86 -8.65
N ASP A 58 10.34 -11.95 -9.90
CA ASP A 58 8.94 -12.34 -10.22
C ASP A 58 8.49 -13.62 -9.50
N GLY A 59 9.38 -14.62 -9.40
CA GLY A 59 9.08 -15.87 -8.68
C GLY A 59 8.90 -15.74 -7.16
N ALA A 60 9.33 -14.62 -6.56
CA ALA A 60 9.19 -14.29 -5.14
C ALA A 60 8.15 -13.18 -4.88
N THR A 61 7.58 -12.61 -5.95
CA THR A 61 6.54 -11.60 -5.88
C THR A 61 5.17 -12.27 -5.98
N LEU A 62 4.27 -11.94 -5.06
CA LEU A 62 2.93 -12.51 -4.92
C LEU A 62 1.89 -11.40 -4.79
N THR A 63 0.67 -11.65 -5.21
CA THR A 63 -0.47 -10.80 -4.85
C THR A 63 -0.99 -11.13 -3.46
N VAL A 64 -1.64 -10.15 -2.80
CA VAL A 64 -2.23 -10.38 -1.48
C VAL A 64 -3.29 -11.49 -1.59
N GLY A 65 -3.20 -12.52 -0.72
CA GLY A 65 -4.08 -13.70 -0.74
C GLY A 65 -3.40 -14.96 -1.29
N GLU A 66 -2.33 -14.86 -2.06
CA GLU A 66 -1.61 -16.00 -2.64
C GLU A 66 -0.62 -16.68 -1.69
N GLN A 67 -0.26 -16.03 -0.58
CA GLN A 67 0.73 -16.52 0.39
C GLN A 67 0.30 -17.85 1.01
N ARG A 68 1.19 -18.81 1.00
CA ARG A 68 0.98 -20.19 1.54
C ARG A 68 2.01 -20.52 2.63
N SER A 69 1.82 -21.64 3.30
CA SER A 69 2.72 -22.10 4.37
C SER A 69 4.15 -22.37 3.89
N ARG A 70 4.37 -22.60 2.60
CA ARG A 70 5.71 -22.79 2.02
C ARG A 70 6.53 -21.52 2.00
N ASP A 71 5.84 -20.35 2.02
CA ASP A 71 6.45 -19.03 1.92
C ASP A 71 6.84 -18.47 3.30
N LEU A 72 6.47 -19.21 4.39
CA LEU A 72 6.78 -18.81 5.76
C LEU A 72 8.29 -18.68 5.99
N TYR A 73 8.67 -17.61 6.67
CA TYR A 73 10.05 -17.22 7.00
C TYR A 73 10.92 -16.83 5.80
N ASN A 74 10.37 -16.79 4.60
CA ASN A 74 11.04 -16.28 3.43
C ASN A 74 10.78 -14.78 3.26
N LEU A 75 11.71 -14.12 2.57
CA LEU A 75 11.51 -12.78 2.05
C LEU A 75 10.66 -12.89 0.79
N ILE A 76 9.52 -12.22 0.77
CA ILE A 76 8.62 -12.20 -0.37
C ILE A 76 8.27 -10.76 -0.75
N GLY A 77 7.95 -10.55 -2.03
CA GLY A 77 7.28 -9.35 -2.50
C GLY A 77 5.78 -9.49 -2.38
N LEU A 78 5.09 -8.42 -2.01
CA LEU A 78 3.64 -8.36 -1.98
C LEU A 78 3.15 -7.10 -2.67
N GLU A 79 2.41 -7.32 -3.73
CA GLU A 79 1.73 -6.26 -4.47
C GLU A 79 0.34 -6.02 -3.95
N GLY A 80 -0.04 -4.75 -3.84
CA GLY A 80 -1.37 -4.40 -3.41
C GLY A 80 -1.58 -2.91 -3.18
N GLN A 81 -2.79 -2.59 -2.74
CA GLN A 81 -3.19 -1.22 -2.41
C GLN A 81 -3.22 -1.02 -0.89
N ILE A 82 -2.66 0.09 -0.45
CA ILE A 82 -2.66 0.49 0.96
C ILE A 82 -4.05 1.00 1.32
N THR A 83 -4.74 0.30 2.22
CA THR A 83 -6.09 0.69 2.66
C THR A 83 -6.09 1.37 4.02
N LYS A 84 -5.19 0.97 4.93
CA LYS A 84 -5.09 1.53 6.28
C LYS A 84 -3.64 1.71 6.69
N ARG A 85 -3.38 2.71 7.53
CA ARG A 85 -2.10 2.89 8.21
C ARG A 85 -2.30 3.38 9.63
N THR A 86 -1.41 2.98 10.55
CA THR A 86 -1.34 3.56 11.90
C THR A 86 -0.49 4.82 11.88
N GLU A 87 -0.51 5.56 12.98
CA GLU A 87 0.52 6.57 13.24
C GLU A 87 1.88 5.90 13.48
N VAL A 88 2.93 6.68 13.33
CA VAL A 88 4.29 6.24 13.70
C VAL A 88 4.43 6.33 15.20
N ASN A 89 4.70 5.22 15.85
CA ASN A 89 4.84 5.14 17.30
C ASN A 89 6.17 4.48 17.69
N PRO A 90 6.78 4.90 18.81
CA PRO A 90 7.99 4.25 19.30
C PRO A 90 7.68 2.82 19.79
N LYS A 91 8.37 1.83 19.23
CA LYS A 91 8.36 0.42 19.63
C LYS A 91 9.65 0.09 20.37
N LEU A 92 9.52 -0.64 21.47
CA LEU A 92 10.68 -1.20 22.17
C LEU A 92 11.33 -2.28 21.30
N ASP A 93 12.58 -2.09 20.91
CA ASP A 93 13.32 -3.06 20.10
C ASP A 93 14.22 -3.95 20.95
N VAL A 94 15.02 -3.34 21.83
CA VAL A 94 15.81 -4.06 22.83
C VAL A 94 15.48 -3.52 24.22
N GLY A 95 14.84 -4.35 25.04
CA GLY A 95 14.54 -4.04 26.44
C GLY A 95 15.79 -4.26 27.31
N VAL A 96 16.20 -3.22 28.06
CA VAL A 96 17.23 -3.35 29.08
C VAL A 96 16.55 -3.57 30.43
N PHE A 97 16.76 -4.75 31.00
CA PHE A 97 16.20 -5.14 32.28
C PHE A 97 17.29 -5.09 33.37
N GLU A 98 17.02 -4.35 34.44
CA GLU A 98 17.95 -4.12 35.54
C GLU A 98 17.49 -4.86 36.78
N CYS A 99 18.42 -5.56 37.43
CA CYS A 99 18.17 -6.26 38.68
C CYS A 99 18.25 -5.29 39.87
N TYR A 100 17.20 -5.22 40.69
CA TYR A 100 17.19 -4.39 41.89
C TYR A 100 18.19 -4.81 42.97
N GLN A 101 18.65 -6.07 42.95
CA GLN A 101 19.59 -6.57 43.99
C GLN A 101 21.05 -6.32 43.67
N CYS A 102 21.45 -6.51 42.42
CA CYS A 102 22.87 -6.46 42.03
C CYS A 102 23.18 -5.47 40.92
N GLY A 103 22.19 -4.79 40.34
CA GLY A 103 22.39 -3.83 39.25
C GLY A 103 22.79 -4.46 37.92
N THR A 104 22.76 -5.79 37.78
CA THR A 104 23.08 -6.44 36.51
C THR A 104 22.01 -6.11 35.47
N GLU A 105 22.46 -5.70 34.29
CA GLU A 105 21.63 -5.38 33.13
C GLU A 105 21.58 -6.56 32.16
N GLN A 106 20.39 -6.86 31.69
CA GLN A 106 20.15 -7.90 30.68
C GLN A 106 19.44 -7.25 29.49
N ARG A 107 19.98 -7.44 28.31
CA ARG A 107 19.42 -6.90 27.05
C ARG A 107 18.62 -8.00 26.36
N ILE A 108 17.32 -7.79 26.24
CA ILE A 108 16.40 -8.76 25.67
C ILE A 108 15.79 -8.19 24.40
N PRO A 109 16.06 -8.78 23.22
CA PRO A 109 15.38 -8.40 21.98
C PRO A 109 13.87 -8.60 22.09
N GLN A 110 13.12 -7.61 21.65
CA GLN A 110 11.66 -7.62 21.70
C GLN A 110 11.08 -7.94 20.32
N GLY A 111 9.95 -8.63 20.32
CA GLY A 111 9.17 -8.87 19.11
C GLY A 111 8.06 -7.87 18.91
N TYR A 112 7.07 -8.26 18.10
CA TYR A 112 5.81 -7.56 17.96
C TYR A 112 4.79 -8.21 18.92
N GLY A 113 4.28 -7.49 19.88
CA GLY A 113 3.32 -7.99 20.87
C GLY A 113 3.71 -7.67 22.32
N THR A 114 3.48 -8.61 23.23
CA THR A 114 3.76 -8.40 24.66
C THR A 114 5.25 -8.36 24.94
N ILE A 115 5.65 -7.47 25.88
CA ILE A 115 7.03 -7.34 26.34
C ILE A 115 7.53 -8.71 26.84
N ARG A 116 8.69 -9.14 26.33
CA ARG A 116 9.39 -10.33 26.80
C ARG A 116 10.31 -9.94 27.96
N GLU A 117 10.00 -10.44 29.13
CA GLU A 117 10.84 -10.26 30.30
C GLU A 117 11.76 -11.47 30.49
N PRO A 118 12.98 -11.30 30.98
CA PRO A 118 13.82 -12.43 31.36
C PRO A 118 13.21 -13.16 32.55
N PRO A 119 13.44 -14.46 32.70
CA PRO A 119 12.85 -15.26 33.78
C PRO A 119 13.40 -14.90 35.18
N GLY A 120 14.32 -13.94 35.28
CA GLY A 120 14.97 -13.47 36.47
C GLY A 120 16.36 -12.91 36.17
N CYS A 121 17.14 -12.62 37.19
CA CYS A 121 18.49 -12.10 37.02
C CYS A 121 19.49 -13.25 36.77
N GLU A 122 20.33 -13.13 35.75
CA GLU A 122 21.40 -14.09 35.44
C GLU A 122 22.38 -14.28 36.61
N ASN A 123 22.58 -13.25 37.44
CA ASN A 123 23.54 -13.27 38.55
C ASN A 123 22.89 -13.69 39.89
N CYS A 124 21.64 -13.23 40.16
CA CYS A 124 20.95 -13.46 41.44
C CYS A 124 19.96 -14.62 41.38
N GLY A 125 19.64 -15.13 40.20
CA GLY A 125 18.71 -16.23 39.98
C GLY A 125 17.27 -15.79 39.64
N PRO A 126 16.36 -16.79 39.43
CA PRO A 126 15.04 -16.56 38.82
C PRO A 126 14.04 -15.83 39.71
N GLN A 127 14.29 -15.72 41.02
CA GLN A 127 13.41 -15.00 41.93
C GLN A 127 13.82 -13.53 42.19
N ALA A 128 14.94 -13.09 41.60
CA ALA A 128 15.40 -11.73 41.79
C ALA A 128 14.45 -10.74 41.04
N PRO A 129 14.04 -9.65 41.72
CA PRO A 129 13.18 -8.65 41.10
C PRO A 129 13.97 -7.89 40.02
N ILE A 130 13.39 -7.86 38.83
CA ILE A 130 13.93 -7.16 37.67
C ILE A 130 12.92 -6.12 37.19
N SER A 131 13.40 -5.05 36.58
CA SER A 131 12.54 -4.05 35.97
C SER A 131 13.09 -3.55 34.64
N LEU A 132 12.18 -3.16 33.76
CA LEU A 132 12.53 -2.56 32.47
C LEU A 132 13.03 -1.12 32.69
N ASN A 133 14.30 -0.89 32.35
CA ASN A 133 14.88 0.45 32.30
C ASN A 133 14.63 1.10 30.94
N ARG A 134 13.50 1.80 30.80
CA ARG A 134 13.07 2.43 29.53
C ARG A 134 14.04 3.43 28.95
N LYS A 135 14.83 4.12 29.80
CA LYS A 135 15.80 5.13 29.33
C LYS A 135 17.06 4.53 28.71
N ARG A 136 17.42 3.32 29.11
CA ARG A 136 18.59 2.61 28.58
C ARG A 136 18.22 1.58 27.50
N SER A 137 16.92 1.34 27.32
CA SER A 137 16.38 0.48 26.27
C SER A 137 16.44 1.17 24.90
N GLU A 138 16.52 0.38 23.86
CA GLU A 138 16.54 0.82 22.48
C GLU A 138 15.12 0.86 21.92
N TRP A 139 14.82 1.95 21.23
CA TRP A 139 13.52 2.20 20.65
C TRP A 139 13.68 2.46 19.16
N VAL A 140 12.72 1.99 18.38
CA VAL A 140 12.63 2.18 16.93
C VAL A 140 11.27 2.76 16.58
N ASP A 141 11.20 3.56 15.54
CA ASP A 141 9.93 3.97 14.97
C ASP A 141 9.22 2.75 14.38
N HIS A 142 7.92 2.67 14.59
CA HIS A 142 7.11 1.56 14.12
C HIS A 142 5.77 2.05 13.58
N GLN A 143 5.38 1.50 12.44
CA GLN A 143 4.12 1.75 11.78
C GLN A 143 3.55 0.44 11.23
N ILE A 144 2.24 0.28 11.28
CA ILE A 144 1.56 -0.84 10.63
C ILE A 144 0.79 -0.29 9.43
N VAL A 145 0.91 -1.00 8.32
CA VAL A 145 0.23 -0.70 7.07
C VAL A 145 -0.59 -1.92 6.66
N ARG A 146 -1.85 -1.73 6.33
CA ARG A 146 -2.69 -2.79 5.77
C ARG A 146 -2.67 -2.73 4.27
N LEU A 147 -2.17 -3.78 3.66
CA LEU A 147 -2.17 -3.98 2.23
C LEU A 147 -3.35 -4.88 1.86
N GLN A 148 -4.05 -4.54 0.80
CA GLN A 148 -5.20 -5.25 0.28
C GLN A 148 -4.99 -5.56 -1.20
N GLN A 149 -5.52 -6.70 -1.64
CA GLN A 149 -5.59 -7.03 -3.07
C GLN A 149 -6.36 -5.94 -3.81
N PRO A 150 -5.84 -5.45 -4.96
CA PRO A 150 -6.57 -4.50 -5.79
C PRO A 150 -7.95 -5.05 -6.17
N PRO A 151 -9.01 -4.23 -6.16
CA PRO A 151 -10.36 -4.69 -6.44
C PRO A 151 -10.54 -5.34 -7.81
N GLU A 152 -9.77 -4.90 -8.80
CA GLU A 152 -9.74 -5.43 -10.17
C GLU A 152 -9.23 -6.87 -10.24
N ASP A 153 -8.37 -7.30 -9.32
CA ASP A 153 -7.80 -8.64 -9.26
C ASP A 153 -8.65 -9.62 -8.43
N ALA A 154 -9.71 -9.13 -7.79
CA ALA A 154 -10.58 -9.93 -6.92
C ALA A 154 -11.57 -10.77 -7.75
N ILE A 155 -11.35 -12.08 -7.82
CA ILE A 155 -12.17 -13.01 -8.64
C ILE A 155 -13.63 -13.11 -8.16
N ASP A 156 -13.88 -13.01 -6.85
CA ASP A 156 -15.20 -13.22 -6.23
C ASP A 156 -15.74 -11.97 -5.48
N GLY A 157 -15.17 -10.78 -5.72
CA GLY A 157 -15.52 -9.55 -4.99
C GLY A 157 -15.09 -9.54 -3.51
N SER A 158 -14.43 -10.60 -3.05
CA SER A 158 -13.82 -10.70 -1.72
C SER A 158 -12.33 -10.38 -1.85
N THR A 159 -11.87 -9.35 -1.14
CA THR A 159 -10.47 -8.94 -1.15
C THR A 159 -9.77 -9.39 0.12
N ASP A 160 -8.67 -10.13 -0.04
CA ASP A 160 -7.79 -10.48 1.08
C ASP A 160 -6.97 -9.26 1.53
N ASN A 161 -6.56 -9.26 2.78
CA ASN A 161 -5.70 -8.22 3.34
C ASN A 161 -4.61 -8.82 4.23
N ILE A 162 -3.51 -8.08 4.39
CA ILE A 162 -2.39 -8.47 5.24
C ILE A 162 -1.78 -7.22 5.90
N ASP A 163 -1.36 -7.38 7.16
CA ASP A 163 -0.72 -6.33 7.92
C ASP A 163 0.81 -6.39 7.74
N ILE A 164 1.41 -5.25 7.43
CA ILE A 164 2.83 -5.08 7.20
C ILE A 164 3.40 -4.18 8.29
N HIS A 165 4.37 -4.67 9.02
CA HIS A 165 5.08 -3.93 10.05
C HIS A 165 6.29 -3.24 9.46
N LEU A 166 6.30 -1.92 9.48
CA LEU A 166 7.40 -1.06 9.05
C LEU A 166 8.17 -0.55 10.26
N THR A 167 9.48 -0.42 10.14
CA THR A 167 10.34 0.11 11.19
C THR A 167 11.29 1.17 10.67
N ASP A 168 11.73 2.05 11.55
CA ASP A 168 12.72 3.10 11.29
C ASP A 168 12.35 3.98 10.08
N GLY A 169 13.30 4.21 9.21
CA GLY A 169 13.14 5.07 8.07
C GLY A 169 12.18 4.55 6.98
N LEU A 170 11.50 3.41 7.16
CA LEU A 170 10.37 2.99 6.32
C LEU A 170 9.04 3.61 6.80
N CYS A 171 9.00 4.09 8.05
CA CYS A 171 7.81 4.68 8.63
C CYS A 171 7.50 6.06 8.04
N GLY A 172 6.22 6.39 7.92
CA GLY A 172 5.75 7.71 7.48
C GLY A 172 5.92 8.02 6.00
N GLN A 173 6.39 7.07 5.19
CA GLN A 173 6.64 7.28 3.76
C GLN A 173 5.48 6.86 2.86
N VAL A 174 4.44 6.25 3.42
CA VAL A 174 3.32 5.70 2.66
C VAL A 174 1.99 6.33 3.08
N GLU A 175 1.05 6.41 2.14
CA GLU A 175 -0.28 6.96 2.36
C GLU A 175 -1.38 5.97 1.95
N GLY A 176 -2.57 6.13 2.54
CA GLY A 176 -3.74 5.36 2.13
C GLY A 176 -4.11 5.65 0.67
N GLY A 177 -4.51 4.62 -0.06
CA GLY A 177 -4.85 4.71 -1.48
C GLY A 177 -3.70 4.45 -2.44
N GLN A 178 -2.44 4.55 -1.99
CA GLN A 178 -1.28 4.24 -2.82
C GLN A 178 -1.17 2.75 -3.12
N ARG A 179 -0.65 2.42 -4.29
CA ARG A 179 -0.20 1.07 -4.63
C ARG A 179 1.28 0.92 -4.34
N ALA A 180 1.66 -0.24 -3.89
CA ALA A 180 3.05 -0.52 -3.56
C ALA A 180 3.36 -2.02 -3.62
N THR A 181 4.60 -2.32 -3.97
CA THR A 181 5.20 -3.63 -3.76
C THR A 181 6.05 -3.59 -2.49
N PHE A 182 5.59 -4.27 -1.45
CA PHE A 182 6.33 -4.40 -0.21
C PHE A 182 7.19 -5.66 -0.23
N THR A 183 8.47 -5.49 0.05
CA THR A 183 9.38 -6.61 0.28
C THR A 183 9.54 -6.85 1.77
N GLY A 184 9.25 -8.06 2.22
CA GLY A 184 9.31 -8.36 3.65
C GLY A 184 9.29 -9.83 3.98
N GLU A 185 9.66 -10.14 5.21
CA GLU A 185 9.66 -11.50 5.73
C GLU A 185 8.24 -11.90 6.15
N PHE A 186 7.75 -13.00 5.60
CA PHE A 186 6.42 -13.53 5.91
C PHE A 186 6.44 -14.36 7.20
N ARG A 187 5.68 -13.94 8.19
CA ARG A 187 5.66 -14.57 9.52
C ARG A 187 4.27 -14.97 9.99
N PRO A 188 4.17 -16.09 10.73
CA PRO A 188 2.96 -16.45 11.44
C PRO A 188 2.92 -15.75 12.81
N VAL A 189 1.80 -15.13 13.15
CA VAL A 189 1.56 -14.55 14.47
C VAL A 189 0.74 -15.51 15.31
N PRO A 190 1.25 -15.97 16.45
CA PRO A 190 0.50 -16.87 17.34
C PRO A 190 -0.80 -16.21 17.84
N ASN A 191 -1.90 -16.92 17.67
CA ASN A 191 -3.18 -16.53 18.26
C ASN A 191 -3.39 -17.37 19.53
N LYS A 192 -3.53 -16.69 20.69
CA LYS A 192 -3.66 -17.36 22.00
C LYS A 192 -4.81 -18.37 21.98
N GLY A 193 -4.48 -19.63 22.30
CA GLY A 193 -5.45 -20.73 22.37
C GLY A 193 -5.90 -21.31 21.02
N SER A 194 -5.29 -20.93 19.91
CA SER A 194 -5.60 -21.46 18.59
C SER A 194 -4.36 -22.04 17.90
N VAL A 195 -4.54 -23.14 17.17
CA VAL A 195 -3.52 -23.69 16.25
C VAL A 195 -3.45 -22.92 14.94
N ARG A 196 -4.42 -22.03 14.68
CA ARG A 196 -4.43 -21.14 13.51
C ARG A 196 -3.75 -19.83 13.88
N HIS A 197 -2.75 -19.46 13.12
CA HIS A 197 -2.01 -18.23 13.30
C HIS A 197 -2.49 -17.17 12.29
N LYS A 198 -2.43 -15.91 12.69
CA LYS A 198 -2.56 -14.77 11.78
C LYS A 198 -1.30 -14.69 10.93
N LYS A 199 -1.40 -13.99 9.81
CA LYS A 199 -0.29 -13.70 8.89
C LYS A 199 0.15 -12.26 9.07
N GLU A 200 1.44 -12.00 9.08
CA GLU A 200 2.02 -10.66 9.05
C GLU A 200 3.25 -10.63 8.15
N ILE A 201 3.62 -9.44 7.68
CA ILE A 201 4.87 -9.20 6.97
C ILE A 201 5.73 -8.26 7.82
N ARG A 202 7.00 -8.61 7.97
CA ARG A 202 8.02 -7.70 8.49
C ARG A 202 8.68 -7.01 7.33
N GLY A 203 8.28 -5.76 7.05
CA GLY A 203 8.78 -5.00 5.93
C GLY A 203 10.30 -4.77 6.02
N LYS A 204 10.99 -5.02 4.93
CA LYS A 204 12.42 -4.77 4.74
C LYS A 204 12.69 -3.70 3.68
N GLY A 205 11.69 -3.36 2.91
CA GLY A 205 11.68 -2.32 1.90
C GLY A 205 10.32 -2.26 1.22
N PHE A 206 10.13 -1.26 0.40
CA PHE A 206 8.98 -1.16 -0.49
C PHE A 206 9.31 -0.26 -1.66
N ARG A 207 8.60 -0.47 -2.74
CA ARG A 207 8.54 0.43 -3.88
C ARG A 207 7.10 0.90 -4.03
N LEU A 208 6.90 2.20 -4.03
CA LEU A 208 5.62 2.77 -4.44
C LEU A 208 5.54 2.62 -5.95
N GLU A 209 4.44 2.10 -6.44
CA GLU A 209 4.15 2.23 -7.86
C GLU A 209 4.10 3.73 -8.15
N GLN A 210 5.12 4.21 -8.85
CA GLN A 210 5.06 5.56 -9.38
C GLN A 210 3.92 5.54 -10.38
N ASP A 211 3.10 6.57 -10.33
CA ASP A 211 1.99 6.75 -11.26
C ASP A 211 2.44 7.00 -12.71
N ASP A 212 3.66 6.64 -13.04
CA ASP A 212 4.18 6.71 -14.38
C ASP A 212 3.58 5.53 -15.15
N PHE A 213 2.66 5.86 -16.03
CA PHE A 213 2.08 4.96 -17.04
C PHE A 213 3.15 4.33 -17.98
N GLU A 214 4.42 4.54 -17.69
CA GLU A 214 5.55 4.02 -18.45
C GLU A 214 5.74 2.49 -18.27
N ASP A 215 5.23 1.91 -17.15
CA ASP A 215 5.35 0.47 -16.87
C ASP A 215 4.17 -0.38 -17.38
N VAL A 216 3.14 0.23 -17.96
CA VAL A 216 2.12 -0.53 -18.68
C VAL A 216 2.76 -1.04 -19.96
N GLY A 217 3.20 -2.30 -20.02
CA GLY A 217 3.76 -3.07 -21.15
C GLY A 217 3.72 -2.47 -22.56
N VAL A 218 3.86 -1.13 -22.65
CA VAL A 218 3.85 -0.36 -23.90
C VAL A 218 4.90 -0.90 -24.87
N GLY A 219 6.00 -1.43 -24.32
CA GLY A 219 7.05 -2.06 -25.13
C GLY A 219 6.58 -3.32 -25.86
N GLU A 220 5.77 -4.16 -25.25
CA GLU A 220 5.25 -5.39 -25.84
C GLU A 220 4.20 -5.12 -26.92
N HIS A 221 3.42 -4.04 -26.77
CA HIS A 221 2.37 -3.64 -27.71
C HIS A 221 2.74 -2.42 -28.58
N ALA A 222 4.01 -2.02 -28.59
CA ALA A 222 4.46 -0.82 -29.30
C ALA A 222 4.08 -0.81 -30.79
N GLU A 223 4.17 -1.95 -31.48
CA GLU A 223 3.80 -2.06 -32.88
C GLU A 223 2.28 -1.93 -33.09
N GLU A 224 1.48 -2.54 -32.24
CA GLU A 224 0.01 -2.45 -32.29
C GLU A 224 -0.47 -1.02 -31.99
N ILE A 225 0.12 -0.38 -30.97
CA ILE A 225 -0.15 1.02 -30.63
C ILE A 225 0.23 1.94 -31.77
N ALA A 226 1.38 1.71 -32.44
CA ALA A 226 1.80 2.49 -33.60
C ALA A 226 0.83 2.33 -34.78
N GLN A 227 0.35 1.12 -35.04
CA GLN A 227 -0.64 0.85 -36.09
C GLN A 227 -1.98 1.54 -35.79
N LEU A 228 -2.46 1.46 -34.54
CA LEU A 228 -3.67 2.18 -34.13
C LEU A 228 -3.50 3.69 -34.30
N ARG A 229 -2.36 4.26 -33.91
CA ARG A 229 -2.08 5.68 -33.99
C ARG A 229 -2.06 6.21 -35.44
N GLU A 230 -1.66 5.39 -36.42
CA GLU A 230 -1.59 5.73 -37.84
C GLU A 230 -2.93 5.50 -38.56
N ALA A 231 -3.89 4.81 -37.97
CA ALA A 231 -5.19 4.54 -38.57
C ALA A 231 -6.05 5.80 -38.62
N ASP A 232 -6.72 6.04 -39.75
CA ASP A 232 -7.59 7.22 -39.94
C ASP A 232 -8.85 7.23 -39.02
N ASN A 233 -9.22 6.08 -38.44
CA ASN A 233 -10.43 5.87 -37.63
C ASN A 233 -10.11 5.34 -36.23
N THR A 234 -8.97 5.70 -35.66
CA THR A 234 -8.52 5.23 -34.34
C THR A 234 -9.54 5.52 -33.25
N PHE A 235 -10.09 6.74 -33.23
CA PHE A 235 -11.06 7.13 -32.21
C PHE A 235 -12.34 6.31 -32.28
N GLU A 236 -12.87 6.08 -33.49
CA GLU A 236 -14.06 5.25 -33.72
C GLU A 236 -13.82 3.79 -33.30
N GLN A 237 -12.60 3.27 -33.52
CA GLN A 237 -12.24 1.92 -33.07
C GLN A 237 -12.20 1.81 -31.56
N LEU A 238 -11.62 2.80 -30.86
CA LEU A 238 -11.61 2.86 -29.41
C LEU A 238 -13.03 2.92 -28.82
N VAL A 239 -13.87 3.79 -29.39
CA VAL A 239 -15.28 3.91 -28.97
C VAL A 239 -16.07 2.61 -29.22
N ALA A 240 -15.84 1.94 -30.34
CA ALA A 240 -16.46 0.66 -30.67
C ALA A 240 -15.99 -0.46 -29.72
N GLY A 241 -14.75 -0.42 -29.27
CA GLY A 241 -14.17 -1.36 -28.31
C GLY A 241 -14.76 -1.25 -26.91
N LEU A 242 -15.21 -0.06 -26.49
CA LEU A 242 -15.87 0.11 -25.19
C LEU A 242 -17.24 -0.57 -25.20
N ALA A 243 -17.42 -1.58 -24.36
CA ALA A 243 -18.68 -2.32 -24.23
C ALA A 243 -19.28 -2.73 -25.61
N PRO A 244 -18.62 -3.61 -26.38
CA PRO A 244 -19.04 -3.89 -27.76
C PRO A 244 -20.46 -4.48 -27.87
N GLY A 245 -20.93 -5.16 -26.84
CA GLY A 245 -22.31 -5.68 -26.75
C GLY A 245 -23.38 -4.63 -26.43
N HIS A 246 -22.99 -3.39 -26.08
CA HIS A 246 -23.91 -2.31 -25.78
C HIS A 246 -24.27 -1.52 -27.05
N THR A 247 -25.54 -1.55 -27.44
CA THR A 247 -26.07 -0.91 -28.65
C THR A 247 -26.68 0.47 -28.40
N GLY A 248 -26.31 1.12 -27.25
CA GLY A 248 -26.81 2.43 -26.85
C GLY A 248 -26.22 3.60 -27.63
N ASP A 249 -26.44 4.80 -27.12
CA ASP A 249 -26.00 6.04 -27.74
C ASP A 249 -24.48 6.06 -27.88
N TRP A 250 -24.03 6.22 -29.13
CA TRP A 250 -22.62 6.32 -29.48
C TRP A 250 -21.89 7.47 -28.76
N HIS A 251 -22.56 8.63 -28.62
CA HIS A 251 -21.99 9.80 -27.99
C HIS A 251 -21.70 9.60 -26.49
N VAL A 252 -22.46 8.71 -25.82
CA VAL A 252 -22.14 8.37 -24.43
C VAL A 252 -20.84 7.60 -24.35
N LYS A 253 -20.60 6.66 -25.27
CA LYS A 253 -19.34 5.93 -25.35
C LYS A 253 -18.16 6.85 -25.70
N GLU A 254 -18.36 7.80 -26.65
CA GLU A 254 -17.37 8.83 -26.97
C GLU A 254 -16.97 9.62 -25.72
N ALA A 255 -17.94 10.09 -24.95
CA ALA A 255 -17.70 10.84 -23.73
C ALA A 255 -16.90 10.05 -22.70
N LEU A 256 -17.23 8.76 -22.50
CA LEU A 256 -16.53 7.86 -21.58
C LEU A 256 -15.08 7.60 -22.03
N ILE A 257 -14.83 7.39 -23.30
CA ILE A 257 -13.47 7.22 -23.85
C ILE A 257 -12.66 8.52 -23.64
N LEU A 258 -13.26 9.67 -23.93
CA LEU A 258 -12.60 10.96 -23.70
C LEU A 258 -12.29 11.19 -22.21
N GLN A 259 -13.15 10.70 -21.30
CA GLN A 259 -12.88 10.75 -19.86
C GLN A 259 -11.66 9.89 -19.47
N VAL A 260 -11.55 8.67 -20.03
CA VAL A 260 -10.43 7.77 -19.75
C VAL A 260 -9.09 8.40 -20.16
N PHE A 261 -9.05 9.06 -21.33
CA PHE A 261 -7.87 9.79 -21.78
C PHE A 261 -7.57 11.05 -20.98
N GLY A 262 -8.60 11.65 -20.36
CA GLY A 262 -8.48 12.92 -19.66
C GLY A 262 -8.14 14.09 -20.58
N GLY A 263 -8.02 15.26 -19.99
CA GLY A 263 -7.63 16.49 -20.66
C GLY A 263 -6.29 17.03 -20.13
N TRP A 264 -5.76 18.03 -20.80
CA TRP A 264 -4.53 18.70 -20.38
C TRP A 264 -4.81 19.76 -19.32
N ALA A 265 -4.21 19.63 -18.13
CA ALA A 265 -4.27 20.64 -17.10
C ALA A 265 -3.48 21.88 -17.53
N ARG A 266 -4.05 23.08 -17.35
CA ARG A 266 -3.43 24.33 -17.77
C ARG A 266 -3.68 25.47 -16.79
N THR A 267 -2.72 26.38 -16.67
CA THR A 267 -2.91 27.64 -15.98
C THR A 267 -3.15 28.74 -17.01
N SER A 268 -4.28 29.44 -16.88
CA SER A 268 -4.61 30.57 -17.73
C SER A 268 -3.68 31.76 -17.48
N ARG A 269 -3.67 32.76 -18.42
CA ARG A 269 -2.83 33.97 -18.29
C ARG A 269 -3.18 34.83 -17.07
N ASP A 270 -4.40 34.71 -16.56
CA ASP A 270 -4.93 35.37 -15.35
C ASP A 270 -4.55 34.63 -14.06
N GLY A 271 -3.78 33.52 -14.14
CA GLY A 271 -3.35 32.71 -13.00
C GLY A 271 -4.35 31.65 -12.57
N ASN A 272 -5.51 31.54 -13.22
CA ASN A 272 -6.48 30.48 -12.87
C ASN A 272 -6.02 29.12 -13.36
N TYR A 273 -6.03 28.13 -12.47
CA TYR A 273 -5.76 26.72 -12.78
C TYR A 273 -7.02 26.04 -13.30
N HIS A 274 -6.92 25.43 -14.48
CA HIS A 274 -7.96 24.59 -15.07
C HIS A 274 -7.46 23.15 -15.07
N ARG A 275 -8.17 22.30 -14.34
CA ARG A 275 -7.89 20.86 -14.31
C ARG A 275 -8.23 20.21 -15.66
N GLY A 276 -7.54 19.12 -15.98
CA GLY A 276 -7.81 18.31 -17.18
C GLY A 276 -8.88 17.23 -16.98
N ASP A 277 -9.19 16.92 -15.73
CA ASP A 277 -10.06 15.80 -15.36
C ASP A 277 -11.53 16.20 -15.54
N SER A 278 -12.31 15.33 -16.20
CA SER A 278 -13.74 15.51 -16.42
C SER A 278 -14.55 14.50 -15.64
N HIS A 279 -15.59 14.95 -14.95
CA HIS A 279 -16.55 14.07 -14.29
C HIS A 279 -17.75 13.85 -15.21
N ILE A 280 -18.22 12.59 -15.30
CA ILE A 280 -19.41 12.23 -16.09
C ILE A 280 -20.47 11.70 -15.16
N TYR A 281 -21.69 12.21 -15.31
CA TYR A 281 -22.86 11.72 -14.61
C TYR A 281 -23.88 11.16 -15.61
N LEU A 282 -24.13 9.83 -15.54
CA LEU A 282 -25.04 9.13 -16.43
C LEU A 282 -26.45 9.15 -15.85
N ILE A 283 -27.38 9.82 -16.52
CA ILE A 283 -28.80 9.88 -16.15
C ILE A 283 -29.63 9.22 -17.25
N GLY A 284 -30.57 8.36 -16.88
CA GLY A 284 -31.42 7.68 -17.82
C GLY A 284 -32.31 6.63 -17.16
N ASP A 285 -33.26 6.08 -17.91
CA ASP A 285 -34.21 5.08 -17.45
C ASP A 285 -33.54 3.80 -16.96
N PRO A 286 -34.20 3.00 -16.09
CA PRO A 286 -33.75 1.66 -15.75
C PRO A 286 -33.61 0.78 -16.99
N GLY A 287 -32.58 -0.07 -17.02
CA GLY A 287 -32.38 -1.06 -18.09
C GLY A 287 -31.71 -0.53 -19.37
N VAL A 288 -31.31 0.76 -19.45
CA VAL A 288 -30.58 1.31 -20.62
C VAL A 288 -29.07 0.99 -20.61
N GLY A 289 -28.59 0.20 -19.66
CA GLY A 289 -27.20 -0.29 -19.63
C GLY A 289 -26.17 0.65 -18.99
N LYS A 290 -26.59 1.62 -18.15
CA LYS A 290 -25.67 2.53 -17.44
C LYS A 290 -24.62 1.78 -16.63
N SER A 291 -25.01 0.82 -15.81
CA SER A 291 -24.10 -0.01 -14.99
C SER A 291 -23.16 -0.84 -15.86
N ASN A 292 -23.59 -1.31 -17.03
CA ASN A 292 -22.71 -2.04 -17.96
C ASN A 292 -21.62 -1.13 -18.55
N LEU A 293 -21.97 0.12 -18.86
CA LEU A 293 -21.00 1.10 -19.33
C LEU A 293 -19.99 1.45 -18.24
N LEU A 294 -20.44 1.64 -16.98
CA LEU A 294 -19.53 1.88 -15.84
C LEU A 294 -18.57 0.72 -15.62
N ARG A 295 -19.05 -0.53 -15.70
CA ARG A 295 -18.20 -1.72 -15.58
C ARG A 295 -17.21 -1.83 -16.73
N ALA A 296 -17.63 -1.56 -17.96
CA ALA A 296 -16.72 -1.57 -19.11
C ALA A 296 -15.62 -0.51 -18.98
N VAL A 297 -15.92 0.67 -18.43
CA VAL A 297 -14.88 1.68 -18.12
C VAL A 297 -13.96 1.16 -17.02
N ALA A 298 -14.48 0.50 -15.99
CA ALA A 298 -13.66 -0.07 -14.92
C ALA A 298 -12.72 -1.16 -15.40
N GLU A 299 -13.11 -1.93 -16.43
CA GLU A 299 -12.27 -2.97 -17.04
C GLU A 299 -11.11 -2.42 -17.87
N ILE A 300 -11.30 -1.25 -18.52
CA ILE A 300 -10.27 -0.68 -19.40
C ILE A 300 -9.41 0.39 -18.72
N ALA A 301 -9.89 0.98 -17.64
CA ALA A 301 -9.14 2.01 -16.93
C ALA A 301 -7.96 1.40 -16.19
N PRO A 302 -6.74 1.93 -16.36
CA PRO A 302 -5.54 1.40 -15.70
C PRO A 302 -5.66 1.37 -14.17
N ARG A 303 -6.42 2.31 -13.61
CA ARG A 303 -6.77 2.39 -12.19
C ARG A 303 -8.23 2.73 -12.05
N CYS A 304 -9.00 1.84 -11.44
CA CYS A 304 -10.41 2.08 -11.16
C CYS A 304 -10.79 1.56 -9.78
N ALA A 305 -11.59 2.35 -9.06
CA ALA A 305 -12.29 1.89 -7.88
C ALA A 305 -13.79 1.90 -8.16
N PHE A 306 -14.40 0.73 -8.22
CA PHE A 306 -15.84 0.58 -8.43
C PHE A 306 -16.57 0.44 -7.09
N THR A 307 -17.71 1.10 -6.94
CA THR A 307 -18.56 0.99 -5.75
C THR A 307 -20.02 1.19 -6.10
N ASP A 308 -20.90 0.66 -5.22
CA ASP A 308 -22.35 0.84 -5.30
C ASP A 308 -22.78 1.87 -4.24
N GLY A 309 -23.49 2.91 -4.64
CA GLY A 309 -23.96 3.97 -3.76
C GLY A 309 -24.99 3.48 -2.72
N THR A 310 -25.69 2.37 -2.95
CA THR A 310 -26.68 1.84 -1.99
C THR A 310 -26.05 1.24 -0.74
N GLY A 311 -24.83 0.73 -0.82
CA GLY A 311 -24.11 0.10 0.28
C GLY A 311 -22.99 0.95 0.87
N SER A 312 -22.68 2.08 0.27
CA SER A 312 -21.57 2.93 0.64
C SER A 312 -22.02 4.04 1.57
N SER A 313 -21.36 4.23 2.71
CA SER A 313 -21.48 5.45 3.51
C SER A 313 -20.57 6.54 2.94
N GLY A 314 -20.80 7.83 3.26
CA GLY A 314 -19.92 8.91 2.86
C GLY A 314 -18.45 8.68 3.26
N ALA A 315 -18.24 8.00 4.37
CA ALA A 315 -16.95 7.52 4.80
C ALA A 315 -16.36 6.46 3.88
N GLY A 316 -17.18 5.55 3.35
CA GLY A 316 -16.76 4.55 2.36
C GLY A 316 -16.47 5.14 0.98
N LEU A 317 -17.15 6.25 0.62
CA LEU A 317 -16.87 6.98 -0.61
C LEU A 317 -15.61 7.84 -0.52
N THR A 318 -15.37 8.52 0.60
CA THR A 318 -14.26 9.45 0.76
C THR A 318 -13.12 8.85 1.56
N ALA A 319 -13.18 8.94 2.87
CA ALA A 319 -12.29 8.24 3.79
C ALA A 319 -12.86 8.33 5.22
N ALA A 320 -12.37 7.46 6.12
CA ALA A 320 -12.79 7.43 7.51
C ALA A 320 -11.62 7.36 8.48
N ILE A 321 -11.80 7.96 9.66
CA ILE A 321 -11.02 7.60 10.84
C ILE A 321 -11.87 6.65 11.66
N THR A 322 -11.45 5.37 11.68
CA THR A 322 -12.16 4.28 12.36
C THR A 322 -11.40 3.84 13.60
N LYS A 323 -12.15 3.38 14.59
CA LYS A 323 -11.58 2.74 15.78
C LYS A 323 -11.75 1.24 15.60
N ASP A 324 -10.67 0.55 15.33
CA ASP A 324 -10.66 -0.90 15.19
C ASP A 324 -9.43 -1.52 15.89
N ASP A 325 -9.33 -2.84 15.86
CA ASP A 325 -8.22 -3.59 16.42
C ASP A 325 -7.02 -3.66 15.46
N PHE A 326 -6.95 -2.74 14.48
CA PHE A 326 -5.84 -2.67 13.54
C PHE A 326 -4.57 -2.16 14.22
N GLY A 327 -3.58 -3.02 14.28
CA GLY A 327 -2.41 -2.78 15.10
C GLY A 327 -2.80 -2.75 16.58
N ASP A 328 -1.97 -2.16 17.41
CA ASP A 328 -2.28 -1.86 18.81
C ASP A 328 -2.96 -0.47 18.96
N GLU A 329 -3.32 0.15 17.85
CA GLU A 329 -3.91 1.48 17.77
C GLU A 329 -5.43 1.44 17.85
N GLN A 330 -5.98 2.40 18.59
CA GLN A 330 -7.43 2.55 18.68
C GLN A 330 -8.05 3.24 17.45
N TRP A 331 -7.23 3.90 16.64
CA TRP A 331 -7.67 4.71 15.52
C TRP A 331 -6.81 4.47 14.29
N SER A 332 -7.45 4.21 13.17
CA SER A 332 -6.82 4.07 11.85
C SER A 332 -7.49 4.95 10.82
N ILE A 333 -6.75 5.31 9.77
CA ILE A 333 -7.29 6.02 8.60
C ILE A 333 -7.59 4.97 7.54
N GLU A 334 -8.84 4.91 7.11
CA GLU A 334 -9.33 4.02 6.06
C GLU A 334 -9.63 4.82 4.81
N ALA A 335 -8.96 4.48 3.70
CA ALA A 335 -9.17 5.13 2.42
C ALA A 335 -10.47 4.64 1.76
N GLY A 336 -11.36 5.56 1.42
CA GLY A 336 -12.58 5.27 0.67
C GLY A 336 -12.35 5.24 -0.84
N THR A 337 -13.42 5.04 -1.61
CA THR A 337 -13.37 4.85 -3.06
C THR A 337 -12.66 5.99 -3.80
N MET A 338 -12.92 7.25 -3.44
CA MET A 338 -12.29 8.41 -4.09
C MET A 338 -10.78 8.45 -3.89
N VAL A 339 -10.32 8.18 -2.66
CA VAL A 339 -8.87 8.15 -2.35
C VAL A 339 -8.20 6.95 -3.03
N ARG A 340 -8.87 5.81 -3.07
CA ARG A 340 -8.36 4.59 -3.73
C ARG A 340 -8.27 4.73 -5.24
N ALA A 341 -9.15 5.54 -5.84
CA ALA A 341 -9.15 5.87 -7.25
C ALA A 341 -8.22 7.04 -7.61
N ASN A 342 -7.42 7.53 -6.69
CA ASN A 342 -6.53 8.67 -6.92
C ASN A 342 -5.71 8.49 -8.20
N LYS A 343 -5.73 9.51 -9.10
CA LYS A 343 -5.15 9.50 -10.45
C LYS A 343 -5.74 8.42 -11.38
N GLY A 344 -6.96 8.02 -11.14
CA GLY A 344 -7.69 7.04 -11.92
C GLY A 344 -9.16 7.39 -12.03
N ILE A 345 -10.03 6.38 -12.04
CA ILE A 345 -11.48 6.54 -12.17
C ILE A 345 -12.19 5.96 -10.95
N ALA A 346 -12.99 6.76 -10.28
CA ALA A 346 -13.97 6.30 -9.31
C ALA A 346 -15.32 6.07 -10.03
N ALA A 347 -15.69 4.81 -10.20
CA ALA A 347 -16.97 4.43 -10.80
C ALA A 347 -17.99 4.17 -9.69
N VAL A 348 -18.99 5.04 -9.55
CA VAL A 348 -20.04 4.93 -8.53
C VAL A 348 -21.37 4.63 -9.21
N ASP A 349 -21.89 3.43 -9.02
CA ASP A 349 -23.22 3.05 -9.50
C ASP A 349 -24.30 3.46 -8.48
N GLU A 350 -25.52 3.67 -8.92
CA GLU A 350 -26.68 4.01 -8.08
C GLU A 350 -26.45 5.17 -7.08
N LEU A 351 -25.70 6.19 -7.50
CA LEU A 351 -25.34 7.34 -6.66
C LEU A 351 -26.56 8.08 -6.08
N ASP A 352 -27.69 8.07 -6.79
CA ASP A 352 -28.97 8.69 -6.38
C ASP A 352 -29.63 8.01 -5.17
N LYS A 353 -29.18 6.83 -4.78
CA LYS A 353 -29.68 6.10 -3.61
C LYS A 353 -28.87 6.36 -2.33
N GLY A 354 -27.74 7.07 -2.44
CA GLY A 354 -26.94 7.49 -1.30
C GLY A 354 -27.60 8.58 -0.46
N ASP A 355 -27.20 8.70 0.80
CA ASP A 355 -27.68 9.76 1.69
C ASP A 355 -27.15 11.13 1.25
N SER A 356 -27.89 12.21 1.54
CA SER A 356 -27.52 13.57 1.16
C SER A 356 -26.17 14.03 1.76
N SER A 357 -25.83 13.57 2.98
CA SER A 357 -24.53 13.84 3.62
C SER A 357 -23.36 13.20 2.87
N ASP A 358 -23.60 12.04 2.27
CA ASP A 358 -22.59 11.30 1.51
C ASP A 358 -22.32 11.98 0.17
N LEU A 359 -23.38 12.54 -0.45
CA LEU A 359 -23.27 13.34 -1.66
C LEU A 359 -22.54 14.67 -1.42
N GLU A 360 -22.72 15.33 -0.26
CA GLU A 360 -21.96 16.52 0.11
C GLU A 360 -20.47 16.23 0.27
N ALA A 361 -20.10 15.11 0.91
CA ALA A 361 -18.72 14.69 1.06
C ALA A 361 -18.06 14.39 -0.30
N LEU A 362 -18.81 13.71 -1.19
CA LEU A 362 -18.37 13.44 -2.55
C LEU A 362 -18.18 14.74 -3.35
N HIS A 363 -19.13 15.67 -3.26
CA HIS A 363 -19.05 16.97 -3.95
C HIS A 363 -17.77 17.73 -3.57
N THR A 364 -17.44 17.77 -2.29
CA THR A 364 -16.20 18.41 -1.81
C THR A 364 -14.95 17.73 -2.41
N ALA A 365 -14.91 16.39 -2.41
CA ALA A 365 -13.79 15.66 -3.01
C ALA A 365 -13.65 15.91 -4.52
N LEU A 366 -14.79 15.95 -5.25
CA LEU A 366 -14.82 16.27 -6.69
C LEU A 366 -14.36 17.69 -7.00
N GLU A 367 -14.64 18.65 -6.12
CA GLU A 367 -14.25 20.06 -6.31
C GLU A 367 -12.77 20.29 -5.99
N SER A 368 -12.33 19.84 -4.82
CA SER A 368 -10.97 20.10 -4.31
C SER A 368 -9.93 19.08 -4.78
N GLN A 369 -10.34 17.92 -5.28
CA GLN A 369 -9.47 16.77 -5.58
C GLN A 369 -8.71 16.24 -4.34
N GLU A 370 -9.30 16.47 -3.17
CA GLU A 370 -8.73 16.13 -1.88
C GLU A 370 -9.83 15.75 -0.89
N VAL A 371 -9.54 14.81 -0.04
CA VAL A 371 -10.40 14.42 1.07
C VAL A 371 -9.80 14.89 2.38
N LEU A 372 -10.48 15.79 3.07
CA LEU A 372 -10.11 16.30 4.37
C LEU A 372 -10.93 15.61 5.47
N ILE A 373 -10.26 14.94 6.38
CA ILE A 373 -10.93 14.29 7.52
C ILE A 373 -10.41 14.89 8.82
N SER A 374 -11.34 15.21 9.70
CA SER A 374 -11.04 15.65 11.06
C SER A 374 -11.93 14.91 12.05
N LYS A 375 -11.35 14.06 12.89
CA LYS A 375 -12.08 13.28 13.90
C LYS A 375 -11.19 13.01 15.13
N ALA A 376 -11.73 13.18 16.31
CA ALA A 376 -11.06 12.91 17.59
C ALA A 376 -9.70 13.62 17.75
N GLY A 377 -9.58 14.86 17.22
CA GLY A 377 -8.33 15.64 17.29
C GLY A 377 -7.28 15.23 16.24
N ARG A 378 -7.61 14.33 15.32
CA ARG A 378 -6.77 13.90 14.22
C ARG A 378 -7.24 14.53 12.91
N HIS A 379 -6.29 14.86 12.06
CA HIS A 379 -6.54 15.45 10.76
C HIS A 379 -5.79 14.64 9.70
N ALA A 380 -6.47 14.31 8.64
CA ALA A 380 -5.85 13.67 7.47
C ALA A 380 -6.22 14.46 6.22
N HIS A 381 -5.26 14.58 5.32
CA HIS A 381 -5.37 15.23 4.03
C HIS A 381 -4.95 14.20 2.98
N LEU A 382 -5.89 13.70 2.21
CA LEU A 382 -5.70 12.58 1.29
C LEU A 382 -6.00 13.05 -0.14
N PRO A 383 -5.10 12.81 -1.11
CA PRO A 383 -5.35 13.15 -2.51
C PRO A 383 -6.46 12.26 -3.08
N ALA A 384 -7.29 12.84 -3.96
CA ALA A 384 -8.40 12.17 -4.63
C ALA A 384 -8.62 12.80 -6.03
N LYS A 385 -7.53 12.80 -6.82
CA LYS A 385 -7.50 13.32 -8.19
C LYS A 385 -8.18 12.38 -9.17
#